data_1b5a23c262c6ffd7ccfce898a3f6f8e5
#
_entry.id   1b5a23c262c6ffd7ccfce898a3f6f8e5
#
_cell.length_a   1.000
_cell.length_b   1.000
_cell.length_c   1.000
_cell.angle_alpha   90.00
_cell.angle_beta   90.00
_cell.angle_gamma   90.00
#
_symmetry.space_group_name_H-M   'P 1'
#
loop_
_entity.id
_entity.type
_entity.pdbx_description
1 polymer ?
#
loop_
_entity_poly.entity_id
_entity_poly.type
_entity_poly.pdbx_seq_one_letter_code
_entity_poly.pdbx_strand_id
1 'polypeptide(L)'
;WHRVLTQAGVVHPLTGQPLSEALLAGLAGGIGFMVFVFDEESSTAATVVTRAHPEPYTANLLTRSGATVREQRTGSARLAAQYLDAGLDTGRAVVVRVSRVLLPWVDAGIADGDEPVDVAVLGEHDEGELIIDDGSGELQLIDPESLAAARSRPKALKNWQAWIPSTGGPDADALKKNILEAITETTGRLLGTRELHDMPEHFAANVGIAGLRTWAGQLRDTTSSQGWTRLLAGQGRLTYALGTVVGFLTDGRYGGPGGLRGLYADFLDEAAELPGLERLGAASPGYRELAGQWDELAEMIDPEIEAEARSAHFAALADRVEPLAEAEEKAARRLVEVLATLGA
;
A
#
# COMPACT_ATOMS: atom_id res chain seq x y z
N TRP A 1 -7.69 7.89 -2.50
CA TRP A 1 -8.85 7.52 -3.35
C TRP A 1 -10.18 7.51 -2.59
N HIS A 2 -10.21 7.19 -1.30
CA HIS A 2 -11.45 7.21 -0.51
C HIS A 2 -12.21 8.54 -0.66
N ARG A 3 -11.56 9.69 -0.41
CA ARG A 3 -12.18 11.02 -0.55
C ARG A 3 -12.60 11.32 -2.00
N VAL A 4 -11.82 10.89 -3.00
CA VAL A 4 -12.15 11.05 -4.42
C VAL A 4 -13.42 10.29 -4.79
N LEU A 5 -13.54 9.04 -4.35
CA LEU A 5 -14.73 8.21 -4.57
C LEU A 5 -15.96 8.76 -3.82
N THR A 6 -15.76 9.23 -2.59
CA THR A 6 -16.82 9.85 -1.78
C THR A 6 -17.38 11.10 -2.45
N GLN A 7 -16.52 12.02 -2.93
CA GLN A 7 -16.95 13.21 -3.67
C GLN A 7 -17.60 12.86 -5.02
N ALA A 8 -17.18 11.77 -5.64
CA ALA A 8 -17.82 11.26 -6.86
C ALA A 8 -19.18 10.60 -6.60
N GLY A 9 -19.57 10.40 -5.35
CA GLY A 9 -20.84 9.77 -4.98
C GLY A 9 -20.85 8.26 -5.22
N VAL A 10 -19.68 7.61 -5.18
CA VAL A 10 -19.58 6.14 -5.19
C VAL A 10 -19.97 5.61 -3.81
N VAL A 11 -21.02 4.84 -3.74
CA VAL A 11 -21.62 4.38 -2.47
C VAL A 11 -21.75 2.87 -2.40
N HIS A 12 -21.79 2.37 -1.19
CA HIS A 12 -22.05 0.98 -0.90
C HIS A 12 -23.51 0.63 -1.27
N PRO A 13 -23.77 -0.44 -2.04
CA PRO A 13 -25.08 -0.70 -2.64
C PRO A 13 -26.20 -1.03 -1.63
N LEU A 14 -25.85 -1.50 -0.43
CA LEU A 14 -26.85 -1.83 0.60
C LEU A 14 -27.09 -0.69 1.59
N THR A 15 -26.03 0.06 1.95
CA THR A 15 -26.13 1.09 3.00
C THR A 15 -26.33 2.50 2.44
N GLY A 16 -25.97 2.73 1.16
CA GLY A 16 -25.94 4.06 0.55
C GLY A 16 -24.86 4.98 1.11
N GLN A 17 -23.98 4.50 2.01
CA GLN A 17 -22.87 5.24 2.56
C GLN A 17 -21.65 5.16 1.65
N PRO A 18 -20.68 6.07 1.74
CA PRO A 18 -19.39 5.93 1.07
C PRO A 18 -18.77 4.56 1.37
N LEU A 19 -18.02 4.01 0.39
CA LEU A 19 -17.22 2.80 0.63
C LEU A 19 -16.14 3.13 1.65
N SER A 20 -15.97 2.30 2.66
CA SER A 20 -14.96 2.51 3.71
C SER A 20 -13.53 2.35 3.17
N GLU A 21 -12.55 2.85 3.92
CA GLU A 21 -11.14 2.61 3.60
C GLU A 21 -10.78 1.12 3.65
N ALA A 22 -11.35 0.38 4.59
CA ALA A 22 -11.16 -1.05 4.73
C ALA A 22 -11.67 -1.80 3.49
N LEU A 23 -12.90 -1.52 3.06
CA LEU A 23 -13.48 -2.12 1.87
C LEU A 23 -12.66 -1.78 0.62
N LEU A 24 -12.26 -0.53 0.45
CA LEU A 24 -11.44 -0.09 -0.70
C LEU A 24 -10.06 -0.74 -0.70
N ALA A 25 -9.40 -0.83 0.45
CA ALA A 25 -8.10 -1.50 0.58
C ALA A 25 -8.19 -2.99 0.26
N GLY A 26 -9.25 -3.67 0.73
CA GLY A 26 -9.51 -5.07 0.39
C GLY A 26 -9.75 -5.29 -1.10
N LEU A 27 -10.61 -4.48 -1.73
CA LEU A 27 -10.87 -4.50 -3.17
C LEU A 27 -9.62 -4.23 -4.01
N ALA A 28 -8.69 -3.41 -3.52
CA ALA A 28 -7.42 -3.12 -4.17
C ALA A 28 -6.45 -4.31 -4.22
N GLY A 29 -6.68 -5.33 -3.41
CA GLY A 29 -5.82 -6.50 -3.26
C GLY A 29 -5.32 -6.72 -1.83
N GLY A 30 -5.72 -5.84 -0.90
CA GLY A 30 -5.48 -5.98 0.54
C GLY A 30 -4.00 -6.05 0.91
N ILE A 31 -3.66 -7.14 1.58
CA ILE A 31 -2.35 -7.40 2.16
C ILE A 31 -1.43 -8.21 1.24
N GLY A 32 -0.14 -8.16 1.52
CA GLY A 32 0.89 -8.93 0.84
C GLY A 32 2.12 -9.08 1.73
N PHE A 33 3.20 -9.51 1.13
CA PHE A 33 4.54 -9.43 1.69
C PHE A 33 5.57 -9.43 0.57
N MET A 34 6.59 -8.61 0.72
CA MET A 34 7.74 -8.59 -0.17
C MET A 34 8.96 -8.09 0.59
N VAL A 35 10.12 -8.71 0.36
CA VAL A 35 11.39 -8.28 0.93
C VAL A 35 12.45 -8.16 -0.16
N PHE A 36 13.13 -7.00 -0.20
CA PHE A 36 14.27 -6.77 -1.07
C PHE A 36 15.36 -5.99 -0.34
N VAL A 37 16.59 -6.23 -0.74
CA VAL A 37 17.73 -5.41 -0.36
C VAL A 37 18.34 -4.88 -1.64
N PHE A 38 18.39 -3.57 -1.77
CA PHE A 38 19.02 -2.86 -2.88
C PHE A 38 20.37 -2.34 -2.39
N ASP A 39 21.45 -2.91 -2.94
CA ASP A 39 22.82 -2.48 -2.62
C ASP A 39 23.33 -1.61 -3.76
N GLU A 40 23.29 -0.30 -3.55
CA GLU A 40 23.86 0.69 -4.46
C GLU A 40 25.20 1.18 -3.92
N GLU A 41 26.06 1.74 -4.80
CA GLU A 41 27.43 2.20 -4.40
C GLU A 41 27.44 3.16 -3.19
N SER A 42 26.38 3.93 -2.99
CA SER A 42 26.27 4.95 -1.93
C SER A 42 25.34 4.57 -0.77
N SER A 43 24.44 3.61 -0.95
CA SER A 43 23.45 3.26 0.08
C SER A 43 22.98 1.81 -0.08
N THR A 44 22.62 1.18 1.03
CA THR A 44 21.94 -0.13 1.03
C THR A 44 20.57 0.06 1.65
N ALA A 45 19.53 -0.04 0.86
CA ALA A 45 18.15 0.03 1.32
C ALA A 45 17.57 -1.37 1.49
N ALA A 46 17.01 -1.67 2.66
CA ALA A 46 16.21 -2.86 2.87
C ALA A 46 14.74 -2.47 2.89
N THR A 47 13.94 -3.13 2.07
CA THR A 47 12.52 -2.84 1.90
C THR A 47 11.70 -4.04 2.33
N VAL A 48 10.80 -3.85 3.29
CA VAL A 48 9.81 -4.83 3.72
C VAL A 48 8.43 -4.24 3.49
N VAL A 49 7.71 -4.77 2.51
CA VAL A 49 6.38 -4.27 2.11
C VAL A 49 5.32 -5.28 2.52
N THR A 50 4.30 -4.83 3.24
CA THR A 50 3.21 -5.67 3.78
C THR A 50 1.89 -5.53 3.04
N ARG A 51 1.77 -4.58 2.10
CA ARG A 51 0.61 -4.38 1.22
C ARG A 51 0.72 -5.23 -0.04
N ALA A 52 -0.39 -5.30 -0.80
CA ALA A 52 -0.40 -5.87 -2.14
C ALA A 52 0.53 -5.09 -3.08
N HIS A 53 1.65 -5.70 -3.45
CA HIS A 53 2.65 -5.16 -4.36
C HIS A 53 3.39 -6.35 -5.03
N PRO A 54 3.69 -6.33 -6.31
CA PRO A 54 3.59 -5.24 -7.31
C PRO A 54 2.24 -5.13 -8.03
N GLU A 55 1.19 -5.75 -7.53
CA GLU A 55 -0.13 -5.74 -8.14
C GLU A 55 -0.64 -4.31 -8.48
N PRO A 56 -1.47 -4.13 -9.50
CA PRO A 56 -1.99 -2.83 -9.91
C PRO A 56 -3.05 -2.32 -8.92
N TYR A 57 -2.62 -2.01 -7.69
CA TYR A 57 -3.46 -1.67 -6.54
C TYR A 57 -4.53 -0.63 -6.87
N THR A 58 -4.13 0.52 -7.42
CA THR A 58 -5.07 1.59 -7.77
C THR A 58 -6.06 1.17 -8.86
N ALA A 59 -5.60 0.47 -9.89
CA ALA A 59 -6.48 0.01 -10.97
C ALA A 59 -7.50 -1.01 -10.46
N ASN A 60 -7.09 -1.94 -9.60
CA ASN A 60 -7.97 -2.91 -8.95
C ASN A 60 -9.01 -2.21 -8.07
N LEU A 61 -8.57 -1.25 -7.22
CA LEU A 61 -9.46 -0.46 -6.38
C LEU A 61 -10.55 0.21 -7.21
N LEU A 62 -10.16 0.94 -8.24
CA LEU A 62 -11.09 1.71 -9.06
C LEU A 62 -12.06 0.80 -9.85
N THR A 63 -11.54 -0.25 -10.47
CA THR A 63 -12.36 -1.17 -11.24
C THR A 63 -13.36 -1.90 -10.35
N ARG A 64 -12.90 -2.41 -9.19
CA ARG A 64 -13.74 -3.21 -8.30
C ARG A 64 -14.70 -2.36 -7.46
N SER A 65 -14.40 -1.08 -7.24
CA SER A 65 -15.37 -0.13 -6.66
C SER A 65 -16.45 0.30 -7.64
N GLY A 66 -16.42 -0.16 -8.89
CA GLY A 66 -17.37 0.24 -9.93
C GLY A 66 -17.14 1.66 -10.49
N ALA A 67 -16.03 2.30 -10.13
CA ALA A 67 -15.71 3.64 -10.61
C ALA A 67 -15.21 3.62 -12.05
N THR A 68 -15.73 4.54 -12.85
CA THR A 68 -15.18 4.83 -14.18
C THR A 68 -14.21 6.00 -14.07
N VAL A 69 -12.95 5.79 -14.43
CA VAL A 69 -11.91 6.80 -14.34
C VAL A 69 -11.69 7.45 -15.69
N ARG A 70 -11.49 8.76 -15.70
CA ARG A 70 -10.98 9.51 -16.84
C ARG A 70 -9.58 10.02 -16.56
N GLU A 71 -8.70 9.86 -17.54
CA GLU A 71 -7.32 10.31 -17.44
C GLU A 71 -7.01 11.35 -18.51
N GLN A 72 -6.12 12.28 -18.17
CA GLN A 72 -5.55 13.24 -19.11
C GLN A 72 -4.04 13.36 -18.89
N ARG A 73 -3.34 13.63 -19.98
CA ARG A 73 -1.88 13.87 -19.97
C ARG A 73 -1.54 14.99 -20.92
N THR A 74 -0.67 15.89 -20.53
CA THR A 74 -0.16 16.95 -21.39
C THR A 74 1.25 17.38 -20.96
N GLY A 75 2.12 17.66 -21.93
CA GLY A 75 3.43 18.26 -21.68
C GLY A 75 3.38 19.77 -21.42
N SER A 76 2.22 20.41 -21.57
CA SER A 76 2.04 21.86 -21.37
C SER A 76 1.52 22.14 -19.96
N ALA A 77 2.30 22.87 -19.16
CA ALA A 77 1.89 23.29 -17.81
C ALA A 77 0.60 24.13 -17.83
N ARG A 78 0.44 25.02 -18.85
CA ARG A 78 -0.78 25.82 -19.00
C ARG A 78 -2.01 24.96 -19.25
N LEU A 79 -1.92 23.97 -20.13
CA LEU A 79 -3.05 23.05 -20.37
C LEU A 79 -3.30 22.16 -19.15
N ALA A 80 -2.27 21.76 -18.43
CA ALA A 80 -2.41 20.98 -17.20
C ALA A 80 -3.19 21.73 -16.11
N ALA A 81 -2.94 23.04 -15.95
CA ALA A 81 -3.71 23.89 -15.06
C ALA A 81 -5.17 23.99 -15.54
N GLN A 82 -5.41 24.29 -16.80
CA GLN A 82 -6.78 24.35 -17.37
C GLN A 82 -7.56 23.04 -17.21
N TYR A 83 -6.91 21.89 -17.33
CA TYR A 83 -7.55 20.59 -17.13
C TYR A 83 -7.87 20.34 -15.66
N LEU A 84 -7.00 20.79 -14.75
CA LEU A 84 -7.26 20.71 -13.32
C LEU A 84 -8.47 21.57 -12.95
N ASP A 85 -8.47 22.84 -13.35
CA ASP A 85 -9.56 23.78 -13.10
C ASP A 85 -10.89 23.22 -13.62
N ALA A 86 -10.91 22.76 -14.89
CA ALA A 86 -12.10 22.16 -15.49
C ALA A 86 -12.59 20.89 -14.74
N GLY A 87 -11.70 20.12 -14.13
CA GLY A 87 -12.06 18.99 -13.27
C GLY A 87 -12.70 19.47 -11.97
N LEU A 88 -12.07 20.42 -11.28
CA LEU A 88 -12.55 20.99 -10.02
C LEU A 88 -13.88 21.75 -10.18
N ASP A 89 -14.08 22.46 -11.30
CA ASP A 89 -15.33 23.17 -11.65
C ASP A 89 -16.55 22.22 -11.71
N THR A 90 -16.32 20.91 -11.89
CA THR A 90 -17.39 19.90 -11.83
C THR A 90 -17.78 19.51 -10.40
N GLY A 91 -17.12 20.07 -9.38
CA GLY A 91 -17.27 19.69 -7.99
C GLY A 91 -16.64 18.32 -7.64
N ARG A 92 -15.68 17.87 -8.46
CA ARG A 92 -15.00 16.58 -8.31
C ARG A 92 -13.55 16.76 -7.91
N ALA A 93 -13.08 15.86 -7.05
CA ALA A 93 -11.65 15.76 -6.77
C ALA A 93 -10.89 15.27 -8.01
N VAL A 94 -9.69 15.81 -8.20
CA VAL A 94 -8.78 15.44 -9.28
C VAL A 94 -7.49 14.86 -8.67
N VAL A 95 -7.16 13.62 -8.99
CA VAL A 95 -5.87 13.03 -8.61
C VAL A 95 -4.82 13.49 -9.59
N VAL A 96 -3.70 13.99 -9.06
CA VAL A 96 -2.54 14.42 -9.85
C VAL A 96 -1.29 13.71 -9.36
N ARG A 97 -0.34 13.50 -10.26
CA ARG A 97 0.95 12.90 -9.93
C ARG A 97 2.01 13.98 -9.82
N VAL A 98 2.71 14.01 -8.70
CA VAL A 98 3.66 15.07 -8.33
C VAL A 98 4.99 14.48 -7.89
N SER A 99 6.06 15.26 -7.99
CA SER A 99 7.32 14.99 -7.28
C SER A 99 7.11 15.28 -5.80
N ARG A 100 7.25 14.27 -4.96
CA ARG A 100 7.02 14.37 -3.51
C ARG A 100 7.92 15.40 -2.84
N VAL A 101 9.20 15.45 -3.23
CA VAL A 101 10.19 16.35 -2.63
C VAL A 101 9.93 17.84 -2.91
N LEU A 102 8.99 18.15 -3.80
CA LEU A 102 8.56 19.53 -4.07
C LEU A 102 7.27 19.93 -3.35
N LEU A 103 6.71 19.05 -2.51
CA LEU A 103 5.57 19.39 -1.67
C LEU A 103 6.05 20.16 -0.44
N PRO A 104 5.46 21.35 -0.12
CA PRO A 104 5.98 22.26 0.91
C PRO A 104 6.05 21.67 2.32
N TRP A 105 5.23 20.68 2.62
CA TRP A 105 5.16 20.02 3.94
C TRP A 105 6.01 18.76 4.04
N VAL A 106 6.72 18.39 2.99
CA VAL A 106 7.63 17.23 3.01
C VAL A 106 9.02 17.67 3.40
N ASP A 107 9.56 17.06 4.46
CA ASP A 107 10.92 17.33 4.87
C ASP A 107 11.91 16.73 3.86
N ALA A 108 12.67 17.60 3.21
CA ALA A 108 13.66 17.21 2.20
C ALA A 108 14.87 16.44 2.78
N GLY A 109 14.99 16.35 4.10
CA GLY A 109 16.04 15.58 4.80
C GLY A 109 15.80 14.06 4.78
N ILE A 110 14.59 13.62 4.52
CA ILE A 110 14.28 12.20 4.33
C ILE A 110 14.51 11.90 2.84
N ALA A 111 15.64 11.29 2.55
CA ALA A 111 16.08 10.91 1.21
C ALA A 111 15.25 9.76 0.60
N ASP A 112 13.97 9.92 0.55
CA ASP A 112 13.13 9.20 -0.39
C ASP A 112 13.41 9.84 -1.75
N GLY A 113 13.92 9.09 -2.69
CA GLY A 113 14.25 9.59 -4.02
C GLY A 113 13.12 10.41 -4.63
N ASP A 114 13.35 11.08 -5.75
CA ASP A 114 12.36 11.90 -6.48
C ASP A 114 11.24 11.00 -7.07
N GLU A 115 10.69 10.06 -6.25
CA GLU A 115 9.61 9.18 -6.68
C GLU A 115 8.30 9.96 -6.79
N PRO A 116 7.62 9.83 -7.92
CA PRO A 116 6.31 10.45 -8.10
C PRO A 116 5.27 9.81 -7.20
N VAL A 117 4.47 10.65 -6.53
CA VAL A 117 3.33 10.23 -5.71
C VAL A 117 2.03 10.79 -6.26
N ASP A 118 0.93 10.07 -6.00
CA ASP A 118 -0.40 10.54 -6.33
C ASP A 118 -0.98 11.31 -5.14
N VAL A 119 -1.49 12.52 -5.40
CA VAL A 119 -2.23 13.32 -4.42
C VAL A 119 -3.58 13.71 -5.01
N ALA A 120 -4.60 13.85 -4.15
CA ALA A 120 -5.91 14.30 -4.59
C ALA A 120 -6.07 15.80 -4.32
N VAL A 121 -6.40 16.57 -5.34
CA VAL A 121 -6.86 17.96 -5.23
C VAL A 121 -8.36 17.92 -5.01
N LEU A 122 -8.82 18.31 -3.83
CA LEU A 122 -10.22 18.18 -3.42
C LEU A 122 -11.08 19.40 -3.78
N GLY A 123 -10.45 20.53 -3.98
CA GLY A 123 -11.09 21.82 -4.25
C GLY A 123 -10.14 22.99 -4.02
N GLU A 124 -10.71 24.19 -4.02
CA GLU A 124 -10.01 25.44 -3.76
C GLU A 124 -10.44 26.01 -2.39
N HIS A 125 -9.49 26.56 -1.65
CA HIS A 125 -9.71 27.28 -0.40
C HIS A 125 -9.98 28.77 -0.67
N ASP A 126 -10.57 29.48 0.27
CA ASP A 126 -11.03 30.89 0.12
C ASP A 126 -9.91 31.86 -0.32
N GLU A 127 -8.65 31.56 -0.05
CA GLU A 127 -7.50 32.40 -0.43
C GLU A 127 -6.87 32.01 -1.79
N GLY A 128 -7.52 31.11 -2.53
CA GLY A 128 -7.02 30.63 -3.83
C GLY A 128 -5.98 29.51 -3.74
N GLU A 129 -5.75 28.98 -2.54
CA GLU A 129 -4.95 27.77 -2.34
C GLU A 129 -5.77 26.53 -2.65
N LEU A 130 -5.09 25.46 -3.04
CA LEU A 130 -5.69 24.17 -3.34
C LEU A 130 -5.63 23.26 -2.12
N ILE A 131 -6.74 22.57 -1.84
CA ILE A 131 -6.85 21.59 -0.74
C ILE A 131 -6.36 20.25 -1.24
N ILE A 132 -5.32 19.70 -0.60
CA ILE A 132 -4.66 18.46 -0.99
C ILE A 132 -4.89 17.37 0.06
N ASP A 133 -5.25 16.19 -0.41
CA ASP A 133 -5.15 14.94 0.35
C ASP A 133 -3.98 14.12 -0.23
N ASP A 134 -2.91 13.98 0.55
CA ASP A 134 -1.70 13.23 0.19
C ASP A 134 -1.65 11.83 0.84
N GLY A 135 -2.74 11.45 1.52
CA GLY A 135 -2.84 10.18 2.23
C GLY A 135 -2.22 10.18 3.63
N SER A 136 -1.72 11.32 4.14
CA SER A 136 -1.16 11.42 5.50
C SER A 136 -2.23 11.43 6.61
N GLY A 137 -3.51 11.53 6.22
CA GLY A 137 -4.64 11.70 7.14
C GLY A 137 -5.04 13.15 7.36
N GLU A 138 -4.13 14.10 7.22
CA GLU A 138 -4.37 15.54 7.31
C GLU A 138 -4.50 16.17 5.92
N LEU A 139 -5.35 17.19 5.80
CA LEU A 139 -5.45 17.98 4.57
C LEU A 139 -4.39 19.07 4.59
N GLN A 140 -3.74 19.24 3.45
CA GLN A 140 -2.69 20.24 3.22
C GLN A 140 -3.20 21.35 2.31
N LEU A 141 -2.59 22.52 2.39
CA LEU A 141 -2.84 23.62 1.46
C LEU A 141 -1.59 23.89 0.62
N ILE A 142 -1.80 24.15 -0.67
CA ILE A 142 -0.72 24.47 -1.61
C ILE A 142 -1.19 25.55 -2.58
N ASP A 143 -0.30 26.49 -2.87
CA ASP A 143 -0.56 27.46 -3.95
C ASP A 143 -0.48 26.78 -5.33
N PRO A 144 -1.23 27.26 -6.32
CA PRO A 144 -1.28 26.66 -7.66
C PRO A 144 0.08 26.63 -8.39
N GLU A 145 0.99 27.56 -8.12
CA GLU A 145 2.32 27.63 -8.75
C GLU A 145 3.21 26.50 -8.21
N SER A 146 3.25 26.32 -6.90
CA SER A 146 3.97 25.22 -6.23
C SER A 146 3.45 23.86 -6.69
N LEU A 147 2.14 23.66 -6.79
CA LEU A 147 1.57 22.43 -7.33
C LEU A 147 1.97 22.21 -8.79
N ALA A 148 1.94 23.25 -9.63
CA ALA A 148 2.36 23.15 -11.03
C ALA A 148 3.85 22.77 -11.14
N ALA A 149 4.71 23.33 -10.29
CA ALA A 149 6.12 22.96 -10.22
C ALA A 149 6.30 21.48 -9.84
N ALA A 150 5.60 21.00 -8.82
CA ALA A 150 5.64 19.60 -8.39
C ALA A 150 5.12 18.63 -9.47
N ARG A 151 4.07 18.98 -10.22
CA ARG A 151 3.52 18.20 -11.34
C ARG A 151 4.45 18.13 -12.54
N SER A 152 5.19 19.20 -12.82
CA SER A 152 6.05 19.33 -14.02
C SER A 152 7.38 18.57 -13.87
N ARG A 153 7.83 18.29 -12.65
CA ARG A 153 9.12 17.66 -12.36
C ARG A 153 9.23 16.25 -12.95
N PRO A 154 8.26 15.34 -12.79
CA PRO A 154 8.28 14.03 -13.42
C PRO A 154 7.93 14.13 -14.92
N LYS A 155 8.85 14.59 -15.76
CA LYS A 155 8.61 14.89 -17.18
C LYS A 155 8.01 13.73 -17.98
N ALA A 156 8.39 12.48 -17.67
CA ALA A 156 7.87 11.28 -18.33
C ALA A 156 6.36 11.12 -18.14
N LEU A 157 5.80 11.65 -17.06
CA LEU A 157 4.39 11.52 -16.71
C LEU A 157 3.50 12.58 -17.37
N LYS A 158 4.08 13.61 -18.01
CA LYS A 158 3.36 14.63 -18.80
C LYS A 158 2.19 15.26 -18.04
N ASN A 159 2.42 15.70 -16.79
CA ASN A 159 1.37 16.27 -15.92
C ASN A 159 0.10 15.40 -15.89
N TRP A 160 0.26 14.09 -15.69
CA TRP A 160 -0.87 13.17 -15.61
C TRP A 160 -1.88 13.59 -14.53
N GLN A 161 -3.16 13.43 -14.84
CA GLN A 161 -4.25 13.57 -13.88
C GLN A 161 -5.38 12.60 -14.17
N ALA A 162 -6.17 12.29 -13.14
CA ALA A 162 -7.33 11.42 -13.22
C ALA A 162 -8.47 11.93 -12.33
N TRP A 163 -9.71 11.70 -12.77
CA TRP A 163 -10.91 12.00 -11.96
C TRP A 163 -12.03 11.01 -12.28
N ILE A 164 -13.05 11.00 -11.45
CA ILE A 164 -14.23 10.14 -11.58
C ILE A 164 -15.40 11.02 -12.06
N PRO A 165 -15.81 10.94 -13.34
CA PRO A 165 -16.77 11.88 -13.93
C PRO A 165 -18.23 11.62 -13.53
N SER A 166 -18.56 10.39 -13.15
CA SER A 166 -19.95 9.98 -12.90
C SER A 166 -20.15 9.36 -11.54
N THR A 167 -21.33 9.59 -11.00
CA THR A 167 -21.84 8.92 -9.80
C THR A 167 -22.26 7.49 -10.12
N GLY A 168 -22.03 6.59 -9.22
CA GLY A 168 -22.48 5.21 -9.27
C GLY A 168 -21.44 4.32 -8.60
N GLY A 169 -21.92 3.39 -7.80
CA GLY A 169 -21.12 2.31 -7.23
C GLY A 169 -21.46 0.99 -7.92
N PRO A 170 -20.83 -0.10 -7.53
CA PRO A 170 -21.20 -1.44 -7.97
C PRO A 170 -22.61 -1.76 -7.44
N ASP A 171 -23.35 -2.59 -8.17
CA ASP A 171 -24.51 -3.26 -7.55
C ASP A 171 -24.03 -4.32 -6.53
N ALA A 172 -24.96 -4.85 -5.74
CA ALA A 172 -24.63 -5.78 -4.66
C ALA A 172 -23.97 -7.08 -5.17
N ASP A 173 -24.39 -7.59 -6.32
CA ASP A 173 -23.84 -8.83 -6.88
C ASP A 173 -22.45 -8.60 -7.48
N ALA A 174 -22.25 -7.46 -8.16
CA ALA A 174 -20.95 -7.05 -8.64
C ALA A 174 -19.96 -6.83 -7.47
N LEU A 175 -20.39 -6.18 -6.39
CA LEU A 175 -19.56 -5.98 -5.21
C LEU A 175 -19.14 -7.30 -4.57
N LYS A 176 -20.08 -8.25 -4.38
CA LYS A 176 -19.77 -9.59 -3.88
C LYS A 176 -18.75 -10.32 -4.74
N LYS A 177 -18.97 -10.33 -6.06
CA LYS A 177 -18.03 -10.95 -7.00
C LYS A 177 -16.63 -10.33 -6.87
N ASN A 178 -16.55 -9.00 -6.83
CA ASN A 178 -15.29 -8.28 -6.74
C ASN A 178 -14.56 -8.53 -5.41
N ILE A 179 -15.29 -8.68 -4.31
CA ILE A 179 -14.74 -9.05 -3.00
C ILE A 179 -14.14 -10.46 -3.07
N LEU A 180 -14.88 -11.45 -3.56
CA LEU A 180 -14.39 -12.82 -3.67
C LEU A 180 -13.16 -12.93 -4.57
N GLU A 181 -13.16 -12.21 -5.70
CA GLU A 181 -12.01 -12.12 -6.60
C GLU A 181 -10.80 -11.50 -5.91
N ALA A 182 -10.98 -10.37 -5.20
CA ALA A 182 -9.91 -9.71 -4.47
C ALA A 182 -9.30 -10.61 -3.38
N ILE A 183 -10.14 -11.35 -2.63
CA ILE A 183 -9.67 -12.28 -1.60
C ILE A 183 -8.93 -13.47 -2.24
N THR A 184 -9.45 -14.02 -3.34
CA THR A 184 -8.79 -15.10 -4.08
C THR A 184 -7.42 -14.70 -4.58
N GLU A 185 -7.28 -13.49 -5.11
CA GLU A 185 -5.99 -12.96 -5.54
C GLU A 185 -5.03 -12.75 -4.36
N THR A 186 -5.51 -12.18 -3.26
CA THR A 186 -4.71 -11.95 -2.04
C THR A 186 -4.17 -13.27 -1.50
N THR A 187 -5.03 -14.27 -1.32
CA THR A 187 -4.62 -15.59 -0.83
C THR A 187 -3.68 -16.32 -1.79
N GLY A 188 -3.95 -16.23 -3.10
CA GLY A 188 -3.09 -16.82 -4.13
C GLY A 188 -1.69 -16.21 -4.14
N ARG A 189 -1.58 -14.89 -3.98
CA ARG A 189 -0.29 -14.18 -3.87
C ARG A 189 0.46 -14.55 -2.59
N LEU A 190 -0.21 -14.56 -1.44
CA LEU A 190 0.41 -14.93 -0.17
C LEU A 190 0.92 -16.37 -0.18
N LEU A 191 0.15 -17.30 -0.73
CA LEU A 191 0.49 -18.73 -0.79
C LEU A 191 1.38 -19.11 -1.99
N GLY A 192 1.67 -18.18 -2.90
CA GLY A 192 2.48 -18.45 -4.09
C GLY A 192 1.79 -19.37 -5.11
N THR A 193 0.45 -19.41 -5.11
CA THR A 193 -0.34 -20.24 -6.07
C THR A 193 -0.80 -19.44 -7.29
N ARG A 194 -0.46 -18.16 -7.37
CA ARG A 194 -0.73 -17.26 -8.47
C ARG A 194 0.55 -16.62 -8.98
N GLU A 195 0.65 -16.43 -10.30
CA GLU A 195 1.72 -15.64 -10.91
C GLU A 195 1.62 -14.17 -10.46
N LEU A 196 2.77 -13.57 -10.22
CA LEU A 196 2.88 -12.18 -9.81
C LEU A 196 2.87 -11.28 -11.04
N HIS A 197 2.07 -10.21 -10.99
CA HIS A 197 1.99 -9.23 -12.06
C HIS A 197 3.33 -8.49 -12.21
N ASP A 198 3.84 -8.44 -13.45
CA ASP A 198 5.06 -7.70 -13.83
C ASP A 198 6.34 -8.02 -13.01
N MET A 199 6.37 -9.15 -12.31
CA MET A 199 7.53 -9.56 -11.52
C MET A 199 8.25 -10.76 -12.17
N PRO A 200 9.58 -10.66 -12.40
CA PRO A 200 10.36 -11.79 -12.89
C PRO A 200 10.29 -12.99 -11.92
N GLU A 201 10.20 -14.20 -12.46
CA GLU A 201 10.04 -15.45 -11.70
C GLU A 201 11.10 -15.65 -10.61
N HIS A 202 12.35 -15.20 -10.85
CA HIS A 202 13.43 -15.34 -9.87
C HIS A 202 13.22 -14.53 -8.59
N PHE A 203 12.28 -13.57 -8.56
CA PHE A 203 11.90 -12.84 -7.36
C PHE A 203 10.75 -13.49 -6.57
N ALA A 204 10.15 -14.57 -7.09
CA ALA A 204 9.03 -15.22 -6.42
C ALA A 204 9.35 -15.67 -4.96
N ALA A 205 10.61 -16.05 -4.72
CA ALA A 205 11.09 -16.42 -3.39
C ALA A 205 11.09 -15.26 -2.36
N ASN A 206 10.96 -14.02 -2.84
CA ASN A 206 10.95 -12.82 -1.99
C ASN A 206 9.54 -12.34 -1.66
N VAL A 207 8.50 -13.03 -2.14
CA VAL A 207 7.10 -12.58 -2.04
C VAL A 207 6.25 -13.57 -1.26
N GLY A 208 5.21 -13.08 -0.59
CA GLY A 208 4.26 -13.86 0.19
C GLY A 208 4.93 -14.63 1.33
N ILE A 209 4.40 -15.79 1.67
CA ILE A 209 4.91 -16.66 2.74
C ILE A 209 6.35 -17.13 2.44
N ALA A 210 6.65 -17.40 1.16
CA ALA A 210 8.03 -17.73 0.75
C ALA A 210 8.98 -16.57 1.06
N GLY A 211 8.57 -15.34 0.81
CA GLY A 211 9.33 -14.14 1.14
C GLY A 211 9.61 -13.97 2.63
N LEU A 212 8.60 -14.22 3.49
CA LEU A 212 8.78 -14.21 4.95
C LEU A 212 9.83 -15.23 5.39
N ARG A 213 9.79 -16.45 4.87
CA ARG A 213 10.78 -17.50 5.15
C ARG A 213 12.17 -17.13 4.62
N THR A 214 12.23 -16.55 3.42
CA THR A 214 13.49 -16.03 2.85
C THR A 214 14.08 -14.95 3.77
N TRP A 215 13.26 -14.01 4.23
CA TRP A 215 13.69 -12.94 5.14
C TRP A 215 14.24 -13.52 6.45
N ALA A 216 13.52 -14.44 7.11
CA ALA A 216 14.00 -15.11 8.31
C ALA A 216 15.35 -15.81 8.08
N GLY A 217 15.50 -16.51 6.95
CA GLY A 217 16.76 -17.14 6.56
C GLY A 217 17.90 -16.13 6.36
N GLN A 218 17.65 -15.01 5.68
CA GLN A 218 18.63 -13.95 5.49
C GLN A 218 19.04 -13.27 6.78
N LEU A 219 18.11 -13.09 7.73
CA LEU A 219 18.40 -12.56 9.07
C LEU A 219 19.29 -13.50 9.87
N ARG A 220 19.13 -14.84 9.76
CA ARG A 220 19.97 -15.84 10.43
C ARG A 220 21.32 -16.05 9.77
N ASP A 221 21.43 -15.76 8.48
CA ASP A 221 22.67 -16.04 7.75
C ASP A 221 23.77 -15.04 8.09
N THR A 222 24.81 -15.55 8.74
CA THR A 222 26.01 -14.76 9.10
C THR A 222 27.17 -14.99 8.14
N THR A 223 27.04 -15.87 7.15
CA THR A 223 28.14 -16.39 6.34
C THR A 223 28.10 -16.01 4.88
N SER A 224 26.92 -16.02 4.25
CA SER A 224 26.80 -15.69 2.83
C SER A 224 26.74 -14.18 2.57
N SER A 225 26.93 -13.79 1.32
CA SER A 225 26.79 -12.40 0.89
C SER A 225 25.35 -11.90 0.90
N GLN A 226 24.36 -12.78 1.02
CA GLN A 226 22.94 -12.45 1.08
C GLN A 226 22.42 -12.30 2.51
N GLY A 227 23.19 -12.76 3.51
CA GLY A 227 22.86 -12.58 4.91
C GLY A 227 22.95 -11.12 5.35
N TRP A 228 21.94 -10.62 6.05
CA TRP A 228 21.88 -9.23 6.49
C TRP A 228 23.06 -8.83 7.36
N THR A 229 23.60 -9.76 8.15
CA THR A 229 24.83 -9.52 8.94
C THR A 229 26.01 -9.06 8.10
N ARG A 230 26.12 -9.52 6.86
CA ARG A 230 27.18 -9.12 5.91
C ARG A 230 26.76 -7.96 5.02
N LEU A 231 25.55 -7.97 4.50
CA LEU A 231 25.00 -6.88 3.69
C LEU A 231 25.05 -5.54 4.44
N LEU A 232 24.70 -5.57 5.74
CA LEU A 232 24.58 -4.39 6.59
C LEU A 232 25.77 -4.29 7.58
N ALA A 233 26.98 -4.57 7.11
CA ALA A 233 28.17 -4.63 7.96
C ALA A 233 28.65 -3.26 8.50
N GLY A 234 28.36 -2.16 7.82
CA GLY A 234 28.73 -0.80 8.24
C GLY A 234 27.63 -0.11 9.02
N GLN A 235 27.97 0.65 10.11
CA GLN A 235 26.99 1.34 10.96
C GLN A 235 26.01 2.20 10.13
N GLY A 236 26.48 3.03 9.22
CA GLY A 236 25.62 3.90 8.43
C GLY A 236 24.66 3.12 7.51
N ARG A 237 25.11 1.99 6.92
CA ARG A 237 24.23 1.11 6.14
C ARG A 237 23.19 0.44 7.02
N LEU A 238 23.59 -0.01 8.21
CA LEU A 238 22.72 -0.67 9.19
C LEU A 238 21.60 0.27 9.63
N THR A 239 21.95 1.45 10.15
CA THR A 239 20.98 2.47 10.59
C THR A 239 20.02 2.86 9.47
N TYR A 240 20.54 3.14 8.27
CA TYR A 240 19.70 3.52 7.13
C TYR A 240 18.73 2.39 6.70
N ALA A 241 19.24 1.17 6.55
CA ALA A 241 18.43 0.04 6.13
C ALA A 241 17.34 -0.31 7.14
N LEU A 242 17.68 -0.37 8.44
CA LEU A 242 16.69 -0.66 9.48
C LEU A 242 15.69 0.49 9.65
N GLY A 243 16.14 1.75 9.54
CA GLY A 243 15.25 2.91 9.52
C GLY A 243 14.26 2.86 8.36
N THR A 244 14.70 2.43 7.18
CA THR A 244 13.81 2.22 6.02
C THR A 244 12.80 1.11 6.30
N VAL A 245 13.21 -0.02 6.86
CA VAL A 245 12.29 -1.13 7.22
C VAL A 245 11.24 -0.67 8.23
N VAL A 246 11.65 0.03 9.29
CA VAL A 246 10.70 0.59 10.29
C VAL A 246 9.72 1.54 9.61
N GLY A 247 10.21 2.44 8.75
CA GLY A 247 9.35 3.36 8.00
C GLY A 247 8.30 2.62 7.17
N PHE A 248 8.69 1.55 6.46
CA PHE A 248 7.74 0.74 5.69
C PHE A 248 6.71 0.00 6.54
N LEU A 249 7.07 -0.42 7.76
CA LEU A 249 6.18 -1.17 8.64
C LEU A 249 5.25 -0.29 9.47
N THR A 250 5.64 0.96 9.76
CA THR A 250 4.91 1.82 10.71
C THR A 250 4.18 2.99 10.04
N ASP A 251 4.65 3.45 8.86
CA ASP A 251 4.03 4.57 8.15
C ASP A 251 2.80 4.09 7.36
N GLY A 252 1.63 4.67 7.66
CA GLY A 252 0.36 4.35 7.00
C GLY A 252 0.36 4.52 5.48
N ARG A 253 1.30 5.31 4.93
CA ARG A 253 1.46 5.49 3.48
C ARG A 253 2.04 4.25 2.80
N TYR A 254 2.76 3.38 3.53
CA TYR A 254 3.43 2.21 2.97
C TYR A 254 2.80 0.88 3.42
N GLY A 255 3.00 0.51 4.65
CA GLY A 255 2.54 -0.76 5.21
C GLY A 255 1.58 -0.60 6.39
N GLY A 256 1.51 0.63 6.97
CA GLY A 256 0.63 0.99 8.05
C GLY A 256 0.85 0.18 9.33
N PRO A 257 0.18 0.49 10.42
CA PRO A 257 0.27 -0.33 11.61
C PRO A 257 -0.24 -1.75 11.34
N GLY A 258 0.33 -2.73 12.04
CA GLY A 258 -0.07 -4.12 11.94
C GLY A 258 0.13 -4.74 10.56
N GLY A 259 1.03 -4.17 9.75
CA GLY A 259 1.23 -4.65 8.38
C GLY A 259 -0.04 -4.62 7.54
N LEU A 260 -0.99 -3.71 7.81
CA LEU A 260 -2.34 -3.62 7.23
C LEU A 260 -3.28 -4.79 7.58
N ARG A 261 -2.87 -5.75 8.44
CA ARG A 261 -3.70 -6.91 8.77
C ARG A 261 -4.96 -6.52 9.55
N GLY A 262 -4.88 -5.48 10.40
CA GLY A 262 -6.04 -4.90 11.07
C GLY A 262 -7.07 -4.35 10.08
N LEU A 263 -6.62 -3.54 9.13
CA LEU A 263 -7.48 -3.00 8.06
C LEU A 263 -8.09 -4.11 7.19
N TYR A 264 -7.33 -5.19 6.93
CA TYR A 264 -7.83 -6.35 6.19
C TYR A 264 -8.86 -7.15 6.98
N ALA A 265 -8.72 -7.23 8.31
CA ALA A 265 -9.73 -7.83 9.18
C ALA A 265 -11.05 -7.03 9.13
N ASP A 266 -10.96 -5.70 9.16
CA ASP A 266 -12.14 -4.82 9.03
C ASP A 266 -12.81 -4.99 7.66
N PHE A 267 -12.03 -5.13 6.58
CA PHE A 267 -12.56 -5.50 5.26
C PHE A 267 -13.35 -6.81 5.26
N LEU A 268 -12.83 -7.85 5.93
CA LEU A 268 -13.51 -9.14 6.01
C LEU A 268 -14.81 -9.08 6.82
N ASP A 269 -14.83 -8.27 7.89
CA ASP A 269 -16.04 -8.06 8.68
C ASP A 269 -17.11 -7.28 7.89
N GLU A 270 -16.73 -6.20 7.20
CA GLU A 270 -17.65 -5.46 6.32
C GLU A 270 -18.14 -6.32 5.15
N ALA A 271 -17.26 -7.11 4.54
CA ALA A 271 -17.65 -8.05 3.50
C ALA A 271 -18.66 -9.09 4.00
N ALA A 272 -18.55 -9.52 5.25
CA ALA A 272 -19.46 -10.46 5.87
C ALA A 272 -20.89 -9.91 6.12
N GLU A 273 -21.08 -8.59 6.06
CA GLU A 273 -22.40 -7.95 6.12
C GLU A 273 -23.21 -8.15 4.82
N LEU A 274 -22.54 -8.51 3.71
CA LEU A 274 -23.21 -8.80 2.45
C LEU A 274 -23.88 -10.19 2.47
N PRO A 275 -25.18 -10.29 2.10
CA PRO A 275 -25.88 -11.56 2.09
C PRO A 275 -25.16 -12.63 1.26
N GLY A 276 -24.86 -13.76 1.90
CA GLY A 276 -24.14 -14.88 1.31
C GLY A 276 -22.63 -14.86 1.51
N LEU A 277 -22.05 -13.82 2.17
CA LEU A 277 -20.63 -13.72 2.52
C LEU A 277 -20.38 -13.79 4.02
N GLU A 278 -21.39 -14.09 4.85
CA GLU A 278 -21.34 -14.04 6.32
C GLU A 278 -20.15 -14.85 6.92
N ARG A 279 -19.73 -15.90 6.21
CA ARG A 279 -18.61 -16.75 6.66
C ARG A 279 -17.24 -16.07 6.61
N LEU A 280 -17.09 -14.98 5.85
CA LEU A 280 -15.83 -14.25 5.77
C LEU A 280 -15.42 -13.66 7.14
N GLY A 281 -16.37 -13.21 7.94
CA GLY A 281 -16.13 -12.68 9.28
C GLY A 281 -15.46 -13.69 10.23
N ALA A 282 -15.57 -14.99 9.96
CA ALA A 282 -14.89 -16.02 10.77
C ALA A 282 -13.36 -16.02 10.59
N ALA A 283 -12.83 -15.32 9.59
CA ALA A 283 -11.39 -15.19 9.35
C ALA A 283 -10.80 -13.91 9.98
N SER A 284 -11.60 -12.88 10.21
CA SER A 284 -11.12 -11.56 10.69
C SER A 284 -10.35 -11.60 12.03
N PRO A 285 -10.72 -12.41 13.05
CA PRO A 285 -9.95 -12.46 14.29
C PRO A 285 -8.51 -12.88 14.08
N GLY A 286 -8.23 -13.82 13.17
CA GLY A 286 -6.89 -14.26 12.86
C GLY A 286 -6.03 -13.15 12.26
N TYR A 287 -6.60 -12.30 11.43
CA TYR A 287 -5.88 -11.14 10.88
C TYR A 287 -5.66 -10.03 11.92
N ARG A 288 -6.56 -9.85 12.90
CA ARG A 288 -6.32 -8.94 14.03
C ARG A 288 -5.18 -9.41 14.91
N GLU A 289 -5.08 -10.73 15.16
CA GLU A 289 -3.95 -11.30 15.89
C GLU A 289 -2.64 -11.10 15.12
N LEU A 290 -2.63 -11.31 13.81
CA LEU A 290 -1.48 -11.04 12.96
C LEU A 290 -1.05 -9.57 13.00
N ALA A 291 -2.00 -8.63 13.03
CA ALA A 291 -1.70 -7.21 13.17
C ALA A 291 -0.86 -6.93 14.41
N GLY A 292 -1.26 -7.46 15.58
CA GLY A 292 -0.47 -7.33 16.80
C GLY A 292 0.92 -7.94 16.69
N GLN A 293 1.06 -9.08 16.00
CA GLN A 293 2.38 -9.71 15.80
C GLN A 293 3.29 -8.89 14.89
N TRP A 294 2.73 -8.20 13.87
CA TRP A 294 3.47 -7.29 13.03
C TRP A 294 3.93 -6.04 13.78
N ASP A 295 3.08 -5.47 14.65
CA ASP A 295 3.43 -4.32 15.47
C ASP A 295 4.55 -4.68 16.46
N GLU A 296 4.45 -5.82 17.15
CA GLU A 296 5.52 -6.33 18.03
C GLU A 296 6.84 -6.54 17.27
N LEU A 297 6.80 -7.05 16.03
CA LEU A 297 8.00 -7.20 15.21
C LEU A 297 8.58 -5.83 14.83
N ALA A 298 7.76 -4.86 14.45
CA ALA A 298 8.22 -3.51 14.12
C ALA A 298 8.88 -2.81 15.30
N GLU A 299 8.32 -2.96 16.51
CA GLU A 299 8.88 -2.43 17.76
C GLU A 299 10.23 -3.06 18.13
N MET A 300 10.49 -4.31 17.71
CA MET A 300 11.76 -4.99 17.97
C MET A 300 12.90 -4.47 17.07
N ILE A 301 12.59 -3.85 15.93
CA ILE A 301 13.61 -3.38 15.00
C ILE A 301 14.23 -2.09 15.55
N ASP A 302 15.51 -2.12 15.90
CA ASP A 302 16.26 -1.01 16.43
C ASP A 302 17.21 -0.44 15.37
N PRO A 303 16.88 0.72 14.73
CA PRO A 303 17.75 1.36 13.75
C PRO A 303 19.08 1.88 14.33
N GLU A 304 19.13 2.10 15.64
CA GLU A 304 20.31 2.61 16.33
C GLU A 304 21.20 1.51 16.92
N ILE A 305 20.87 0.22 16.65
CA ILE A 305 21.67 -0.90 17.13
C ILE A 305 23.13 -0.77 16.67
N GLU A 306 24.07 -1.02 17.57
CA GLU A 306 25.50 -1.01 17.25
C GLU A 306 25.87 -2.15 16.30
N ALA A 307 26.77 -1.89 15.35
CA ALA A 307 27.12 -2.85 14.30
C ALA A 307 27.66 -4.17 14.86
N GLU A 308 28.30 -4.16 16.03
CA GLU A 308 28.81 -5.36 16.71
C GLU A 308 27.69 -6.25 17.24
N ALA A 309 26.55 -5.67 17.62
CA ALA A 309 25.39 -6.40 18.16
C ALA A 309 24.43 -6.87 17.04
N ARG A 310 24.60 -6.43 15.78
CA ARG A 310 23.65 -6.70 14.69
C ARG A 310 23.33 -8.17 14.47
N SER A 311 24.33 -9.06 14.63
CA SER A 311 24.12 -10.49 14.39
C SER A 311 23.15 -11.11 15.40
N ALA A 312 23.27 -10.73 16.69
CA ALA A 312 22.36 -11.15 17.73
C ALA A 312 20.96 -10.54 17.54
N HIS A 313 20.91 -9.29 17.14
CA HIS A 313 19.67 -8.59 16.84
C HIS A 313 18.91 -9.26 15.68
N PHE A 314 19.58 -9.56 14.57
CA PHE A 314 18.97 -10.25 13.45
C PHE A 314 18.52 -11.67 13.79
N ALA A 315 19.26 -12.40 14.63
CA ALA A 315 18.82 -13.70 15.14
C ALA A 315 17.51 -13.57 15.93
N ALA A 316 17.38 -12.56 16.79
CA ALA A 316 16.16 -12.31 17.55
C ALA A 316 14.98 -11.93 16.64
N LEU A 317 15.21 -11.11 15.61
CA LEU A 317 14.19 -10.80 14.61
C LEU A 317 13.76 -12.05 13.83
N ALA A 318 14.70 -12.91 13.42
CA ALA A 318 14.38 -14.17 12.74
C ALA A 318 13.52 -15.08 13.61
N ASP A 319 13.80 -15.18 14.92
CA ASP A 319 12.99 -15.95 15.89
C ASP A 319 11.54 -15.45 15.98
N ARG A 320 11.29 -14.20 15.58
CA ARG A 320 9.94 -13.63 15.53
C ARG A 320 9.30 -13.77 14.13
N VAL A 321 10.08 -13.65 13.07
CA VAL A 321 9.58 -13.74 11.67
C VAL A 321 9.15 -15.17 11.33
N GLU A 322 9.83 -16.20 11.81
CA GLU A 322 9.49 -17.59 11.51
C GLU A 322 8.07 -17.97 11.99
N PRO A 323 7.71 -17.81 13.28
CA PRO A 323 6.34 -18.10 13.71
C PRO A 323 5.30 -17.17 13.08
N LEU A 324 5.66 -15.92 12.76
CA LEU A 324 4.79 -15.02 12.01
C LEU A 324 4.48 -15.57 10.62
N ALA A 325 5.47 -16.11 9.89
CA ALA A 325 5.25 -16.74 8.60
C ALA A 325 4.30 -17.96 8.68
N GLU A 326 4.38 -18.75 9.74
CA GLU A 326 3.47 -19.87 9.98
C GLU A 326 2.04 -19.40 10.28
N ALA A 327 1.90 -18.34 11.07
CA ALA A 327 0.60 -17.74 11.40
C ALA A 327 -0.06 -17.11 10.14
N GLU A 328 0.71 -16.41 9.32
CA GLU A 328 0.27 -15.87 8.03
C GLU A 328 -0.21 -16.96 7.08
N GLU A 329 0.55 -18.05 6.96
CA GLU A 329 0.14 -19.19 6.12
C GLU A 329 -1.16 -19.82 6.62
N LYS A 330 -1.28 -20.03 7.94
CA LYS A 330 -2.49 -20.58 8.54
C LYS A 330 -3.70 -19.70 8.29
N ALA A 331 -3.58 -18.38 8.45
CA ALA A 331 -4.67 -17.43 8.18
C ALA A 331 -5.07 -17.43 6.70
N ALA A 332 -4.09 -17.40 5.77
CA ALA A 332 -4.36 -17.45 4.35
C ALA A 332 -5.05 -18.76 3.92
N ARG A 333 -4.59 -19.92 4.41
CA ARG A 333 -5.23 -21.23 4.14
C ARG A 333 -6.64 -21.30 4.72
N ARG A 334 -6.85 -20.77 5.92
CA ARG A 334 -8.19 -20.69 6.51
C ARG A 334 -9.15 -19.87 5.63
N LEU A 335 -8.68 -18.78 5.06
CA LEU A 335 -9.49 -17.96 4.17
C LEU A 335 -9.80 -18.69 2.84
N VAL A 336 -8.86 -19.47 2.29
CA VAL A 336 -9.12 -20.35 1.14
C VAL A 336 -10.21 -21.40 1.46
N GLU A 337 -10.19 -21.99 2.66
CA GLU A 337 -11.25 -22.92 3.09
C GLU A 337 -12.62 -22.24 3.13
N VAL A 338 -12.66 -20.99 3.64
CA VAL A 338 -13.91 -20.21 3.66
C VAL A 338 -14.40 -19.95 2.23
N LEU A 339 -13.52 -19.48 1.32
CA LEU A 339 -13.87 -19.27 -0.09
C LEU A 339 -14.45 -20.53 -0.74
N ALA A 340 -13.82 -21.68 -0.52
CA ALA A 340 -14.32 -22.96 -1.05
C ALA A 340 -15.76 -23.29 -0.57
N THR A 341 -16.16 -22.86 0.63
CA THR A 341 -17.53 -23.03 1.12
C THR A 341 -18.53 -22.05 0.51
N LEU A 342 -18.03 -20.95 -0.08
CA LEU A 342 -18.84 -19.92 -0.77
C LEU A 342 -18.97 -20.21 -2.27
N GLY A 343 -18.27 -21.24 -2.77
CA GLY A 343 -18.30 -21.63 -4.20
C GLY A 343 -17.43 -20.72 -5.08
N ALA A 344 -16.44 -20.07 -4.49
CA ALA A 344 -15.50 -19.16 -5.17
C ALA A 344 -14.15 -19.86 -5.44
#